data_3d8676a618b401dadc7693ee9a8f67ff
#
_entry.id   3d8676a618b401dadc7693ee9a8f67ff
#
_cell.length_a   1.000
_cell.length_b   1.000
_cell.length_c   1.000
_cell.angle_alpha   90.00
_cell.angle_beta   90.00
_cell.angle_gamma   90.00
#
_symmetry.space_group_name_H-M   'P 1'
#
loop_
_entity.id
_entity.type
_entity.pdbx_description
1 polymer ?
#
loop_
_entity_poly.entity_id
_entity_poly.type
_entity_poly.pdbx_seq_one_letter_code
_entity_poly.pdbx_strand_id
1 'polypeptide(L)'
;MTIFYQLKDGKLAAVRGLVTVGAVQKNAQFLTAEEAASIDAYERANNPAEPREGYRAKSDGYELNDGKWTTKWVYEPLSVDELTALYDSAMEEHLDAEKAERGYTKREPSDYANSGVPRYKQDAADWTAHRDAVMLYGLDVLNKAARGEPVPTLAEFKAGLPVITWTEE
;
A
#
# COMPACT_ATOMS: atom_id res chain seq x y z
N MET A 1 -20.45 11.56 21.49
CA MET A 1 -21.39 10.45 21.67
C MET A 1 -20.59 9.16 21.56
N THR A 2 -20.53 8.39 22.63
CA THR A 2 -19.80 7.13 22.67
C THR A 2 -20.65 6.01 22.07
N ILE A 3 -20.07 5.15 21.23
CA ILE A 3 -20.73 3.98 20.65
C ILE A 3 -20.04 2.74 21.22
N PHE A 4 -20.83 1.86 21.83
CA PHE A 4 -20.37 0.58 22.32
C PHE A 4 -20.66 -0.53 21.32
N TYR A 5 -19.82 -1.57 21.31
CA TYR A 5 -19.90 -2.70 20.42
C TYR A 5 -19.86 -4.02 21.17
N GLN A 6 -20.57 -5.01 20.69
CA GLN A 6 -20.48 -6.40 21.12
C GLN A 6 -19.88 -7.26 20.02
N LEU A 7 -19.09 -8.26 20.38
CA LEU A 7 -18.60 -9.24 19.42
C LEU A 7 -19.67 -10.34 19.24
N LYS A 8 -20.20 -10.46 18.01
CA LYS A 8 -21.17 -11.48 17.61
C LYS A 8 -20.67 -12.18 16.36
N ASP A 9 -20.56 -13.50 16.41
CA ASP A 9 -20.10 -14.32 15.28
C ASP A 9 -18.80 -13.79 14.63
N GLY A 10 -17.84 -13.37 15.45
CA GLY A 10 -16.55 -12.82 15.01
C GLY A 10 -16.60 -11.39 14.43
N LYS A 11 -17.76 -10.73 14.48
CA LYS A 11 -17.94 -9.35 13.99
C LYS A 11 -18.36 -8.40 15.09
N LEU A 12 -17.88 -7.16 15.07
CA LEU A 12 -18.34 -6.13 15.98
C LEU A 12 -19.68 -5.57 15.51
N ALA A 13 -20.68 -5.68 16.36
CA ALA A 13 -22.00 -5.09 16.16
C ALA A 13 -22.20 -3.92 17.12
N ALA A 14 -22.56 -2.75 16.58
CA ALA A 14 -22.88 -1.59 17.42
C ALA A 14 -24.14 -1.87 18.26
N VAL A 15 -24.07 -1.59 19.55
CA VAL A 15 -25.23 -1.67 20.46
C VAL A 15 -26.13 -0.47 20.20
N ARG A 16 -27.38 -0.73 19.87
CA ARG A 16 -28.37 0.31 19.51
C ARG A 16 -29.71 0.05 20.17
N GLY A 17 -30.52 1.10 20.27
CA GLY A 17 -31.87 1.02 20.79
C GLY A 17 -31.93 0.80 22.31
N LEU A 18 -32.96 0.10 22.76
CA LEU A 18 -33.14 -0.27 24.18
C LEU A 18 -32.39 -1.56 24.49
N VAL A 19 -31.60 -1.53 25.53
CA VAL A 19 -30.86 -2.68 26.07
C VAL A 19 -31.20 -2.88 27.53
N THR A 20 -31.15 -4.13 27.98
CA THR A 20 -31.41 -4.45 29.38
C THR A 20 -30.09 -4.54 30.14
N VAL A 21 -29.95 -3.74 31.20
CA VAL A 21 -28.81 -3.72 32.09
C VAL A 21 -29.35 -4.08 33.50
N GLY A 22 -29.05 -5.28 33.97
CA GLY A 22 -29.69 -5.83 35.18
C GLY A 22 -31.20 -5.94 35.03
N ALA A 23 -31.96 -5.23 35.87
CA ALA A 23 -33.43 -5.20 35.83
C ALA A 23 -34.01 -3.98 35.10
N VAL A 24 -33.15 -3.12 34.49
CA VAL A 24 -33.57 -1.85 33.92
C VAL A 24 -33.33 -1.83 32.41
N GLN A 25 -34.32 -1.32 31.66
CA GLN A 25 -34.11 -1.01 30.23
C GLN A 25 -33.59 0.40 30.08
N LYS A 26 -32.51 0.56 29.31
CA LYS A 26 -31.87 1.84 28.96
C LYS A 26 -31.64 1.96 27.47
N ASN A 27 -31.67 3.18 26.97
CA ASN A 27 -31.24 3.42 25.61
C ASN A 27 -29.69 3.34 25.51
N ALA A 28 -29.20 2.59 24.55
CA ALA A 28 -27.77 2.31 24.37
C ALA A 28 -26.88 3.58 24.34
N GLN A 29 -27.42 4.69 23.85
CA GLN A 29 -26.70 5.98 23.78
C GLN A 29 -26.41 6.62 25.16
N PHE A 30 -27.10 6.16 26.23
CA PHE A 30 -26.97 6.67 27.59
C PHE A 30 -26.29 5.70 28.55
N LEU A 31 -25.70 4.61 28.01
CA LEU A 31 -24.94 3.66 28.84
C LEU A 31 -23.66 4.32 29.34
N THR A 32 -23.35 4.06 30.62
CA THR A 32 -21.99 4.26 31.15
C THR A 32 -21.06 3.14 30.65
N ALA A 33 -19.74 3.34 30.79
CA ALA A 33 -18.77 2.29 30.45
C ALA A 33 -18.97 1.02 31.30
N GLU A 34 -19.30 1.16 32.61
CA GLU A 34 -19.57 0.05 33.52
C GLU A 34 -20.83 -0.72 33.14
N GLU A 35 -21.90 -0.01 32.80
CA GLU A 35 -23.16 -0.62 32.34
C GLU A 35 -22.98 -1.34 31.01
N ALA A 36 -22.23 -0.75 30.07
CA ALA A 36 -21.90 -1.38 28.81
C ALA A 36 -21.05 -2.65 29.02
N ALA A 37 -20.06 -2.61 29.89
CA ALA A 37 -19.24 -3.77 30.25
C ALA A 37 -20.08 -4.92 30.89
N SER A 38 -21.12 -4.60 31.66
CA SER A 38 -22.01 -5.61 32.27
C SER A 38 -22.82 -6.42 31.25
N ILE A 39 -22.89 -5.97 30.02
CA ILE A 39 -23.51 -6.64 28.86
C ILE A 39 -22.51 -6.99 27.77
N ASP A 40 -21.23 -7.12 28.12
CA ASP A 40 -20.12 -7.39 27.18
C ASP A 40 -20.02 -6.41 25.98
N ALA A 41 -20.39 -5.16 26.23
CA ALA A 41 -20.32 -4.10 25.24
C ALA A 41 -19.19 -3.12 25.61
N TYR A 42 -18.27 -2.88 24.67
CA TYR A 42 -17.09 -2.05 24.86
C TYR A 42 -16.90 -1.07 23.70
N GLU A 43 -16.18 0.01 23.96
CA GLU A 43 -15.77 0.92 22.89
C GLU A 43 -14.83 0.20 21.90
N ARG A 44 -14.81 0.68 20.67
CA ARG A 44 -13.81 0.26 19.69
C ARG A 44 -12.64 1.23 19.71
N ALA A 45 -11.43 0.73 19.86
CA ALA A 45 -10.22 1.51 19.69
C ALA A 45 -9.94 1.76 18.20
N ASN A 46 -9.39 2.93 17.89
CA ASN A 46 -8.82 3.19 16.57
C ASN A 46 -7.37 2.69 16.56
N ASN A 47 -7.18 1.45 16.12
CA ASN A 47 -5.86 0.83 15.97
C ASN A 47 -5.66 0.41 14.50
N PRO A 48 -5.29 1.34 13.61
CA PRO A 48 -4.97 1.00 12.23
C PRO A 48 -3.79 0.02 12.18
N ALA A 49 -3.72 -0.78 11.12
CA ALA A 49 -2.56 -1.63 10.91
C ALA A 49 -1.30 -0.77 10.75
N GLU A 50 -0.22 -1.17 11.40
CA GLU A 50 1.08 -0.56 11.16
C GLU A 50 1.57 -0.96 9.75
N PRO A 51 2.04 0.00 8.93
CA PRO A 51 2.60 -0.33 7.63
C PRO A 51 3.81 -1.27 7.78
N ARG A 52 3.80 -2.38 7.06
CA ARG A 52 4.92 -3.32 7.00
C ARG A 52 5.29 -3.56 5.55
N GLU A 53 6.51 -3.19 5.19
CA GLU A 53 6.99 -3.29 3.82
C GLU A 53 7.02 -4.75 3.33
N GLY A 54 6.55 -4.97 2.11
CA GLY A 54 6.44 -6.31 1.52
C GLY A 54 5.26 -7.14 2.05
N TYR A 55 4.40 -6.57 2.89
CA TYR A 55 3.26 -7.28 3.47
C TYR A 55 1.97 -6.49 3.35
N ARG A 56 0.88 -7.22 3.19
CA ARG A 56 -0.48 -6.71 3.30
C ARG A 56 -1.01 -7.01 4.70
N ALA A 57 -1.51 -5.98 5.38
CA ALA A 57 -2.22 -6.17 6.63
C ALA A 57 -3.64 -6.68 6.37
N LYS A 58 -4.06 -7.69 7.10
CA LYS A 58 -5.40 -8.28 7.06
C LYS A 58 -5.97 -8.38 8.48
N SER A 59 -7.23 -8.02 8.63
CA SER A 59 -7.91 -8.20 9.91
C SER A 59 -8.15 -9.69 10.18
N ASP A 60 -7.73 -10.16 11.35
CA ASP A 60 -7.98 -11.50 11.88
C ASP A 60 -8.93 -11.43 13.08
N GLY A 61 -9.97 -10.61 12.97
CA GLY A 61 -10.96 -10.44 14.00
C GLY A 61 -10.62 -9.33 14.99
N TYR A 62 -11.13 -9.50 16.22
CA TYR A 62 -11.04 -8.50 17.25
C TYR A 62 -10.64 -9.15 18.58
N GLU A 63 -9.99 -8.38 19.44
CA GLU A 63 -9.67 -8.75 20.81
C GLU A 63 -10.01 -7.61 21.76
N LEU A 64 -10.25 -7.95 23.03
CA LEU A 64 -10.54 -6.96 24.05
C LEU A 64 -9.24 -6.63 24.80
N ASN A 65 -8.74 -5.40 24.62
CA ASN A 65 -7.55 -4.87 25.28
C ASN A 65 -7.91 -3.62 26.07
N ASP A 66 -7.57 -3.59 27.34
CA ASP A 66 -7.82 -2.46 28.26
C ASP A 66 -9.26 -1.93 28.19
N GLY A 67 -10.25 -2.85 28.13
CA GLY A 67 -11.66 -2.50 28.07
C GLY A 67 -12.10 -1.87 26.73
N LYS A 68 -11.37 -2.09 25.66
CA LYS A 68 -11.73 -1.65 24.31
C LYS A 68 -11.50 -2.75 23.29
N TRP A 69 -12.41 -2.85 22.32
CA TRP A 69 -12.22 -3.72 21.18
C TRP A 69 -11.11 -3.18 20.25
N THR A 70 -10.09 -3.98 20.02
CA THR A 70 -9.00 -3.71 19.08
C THR A 70 -9.06 -4.69 17.92
N THR A 71 -8.70 -4.24 16.72
CA THR A 71 -8.56 -5.13 15.57
C THR A 71 -7.26 -5.92 15.71
N LYS A 72 -7.34 -7.24 15.57
CA LYS A 72 -6.16 -8.10 15.41
C LYS A 72 -5.69 -8.01 13.97
N TRP A 73 -4.41 -7.70 13.77
CA TRP A 73 -3.80 -7.63 12.47
C TRP A 73 -2.86 -8.81 12.24
N VAL A 74 -3.02 -9.47 11.11
CA VAL A 74 -2.05 -10.42 10.58
C VAL A 74 -1.44 -9.85 9.30
N TYR A 75 -0.20 -10.22 9.01
CA TYR A 75 0.55 -9.70 7.86
C TYR A 75 0.84 -10.86 6.93
N GLU A 76 0.30 -10.77 5.72
CA GLU A 76 0.52 -11.73 4.64
C GLU A 76 1.54 -11.14 3.66
N PRO A 77 2.54 -11.88 3.17
CA PRO A 77 3.43 -11.40 2.11
C PRO A 77 2.60 -10.97 0.89
N LEU A 78 3.06 -9.94 0.19
CA LEU A 78 2.46 -9.56 -1.09
C LEU A 78 2.58 -10.69 -2.10
N SER A 79 1.54 -10.89 -2.89
CA SER A 79 1.57 -11.80 -4.04
C SER A 79 2.49 -11.27 -5.14
N VAL A 80 2.87 -12.13 -6.09
CA VAL A 80 3.66 -11.73 -7.26
C VAL A 80 2.95 -10.65 -8.06
N ASP A 81 1.63 -10.73 -8.22
CA ASP A 81 0.83 -9.71 -8.94
C ASP A 81 0.84 -8.36 -8.23
N GLU A 82 0.73 -8.35 -6.89
CA GLU A 82 0.82 -7.12 -6.09
C GLU A 82 2.22 -6.50 -6.15
N LEU A 83 3.27 -7.34 -6.10
CA LEU A 83 4.66 -6.89 -6.28
C LEU A 83 4.88 -6.34 -7.69
N THR A 84 4.33 -6.99 -8.72
CA THR A 84 4.40 -6.52 -10.11
C THR A 84 3.81 -5.12 -10.22
N ALA A 85 2.57 -4.91 -9.74
CA ALA A 85 1.94 -3.60 -9.79
C ALA A 85 2.74 -2.52 -9.03
N LEU A 86 3.34 -2.89 -7.89
CA LEU A 86 4.13 -1.99 -7.06
C LEU A 86 5.44 -1.57 -7.77
N TYR A 87 6.15 -2.52 -8.37
CA TYR A 87 7.41 -2.26 -9.07
C TYR A 87 7.19 -1.58 -10.42
N ASP A 88 6.14 -1.95 -11.17
CA ASP A 88 5.76 -1.27 -12.41
C ASP A 88 5.49 0.22 -12.16
N SER A 89 4.70 0.55 -11.12
CA SER A 89 4.47 1.95 -10.74
C SER A 89 5.76 2.69 -10.38
N ALA A 90 6.69 2.03 -9.69
CA ALA A 90 7.98 2.63 -9.35
C ALA A 90 8.88 2.87 -10.56
N MET A 91 8.88 1.96 -11.54
CA MET A 91 9.60 2.12 -12.80
C MET A 91 9.02 3.26 -13.64
N GLU A 92 7.68 3.33 -13.74
CA GLU A 92 7.00 4.44 -14.46
C GLU A 92 7.31 5.80 -13.83
N GLU A 93 7.20 5.92 -12.49
CA GLU A 93 7.56 7.14 -11.77
C GLU A 93 9.01 7.57 -12.01
N HIS A 94 9.95 6.61 -12.01
CA HIS A 94 11.37 6.86 -12.25
C HIS A 94 11.61 7.36 -13.67
N LEU A 95 11.09 6.65 -14.69
CA LEU A 95 11.21 7.03 -16.09
C LEU A 95 10.56 8.40 -16.36
N ASP A 96 9.39 8.67 -15.79
CA ASP A 96 8.72 9.96 -15.93
C ASP A 96 9.53 11.13 -15.35
N ALA A 97 10.17 10.91 -14.20
CA ALA A 97 11.03 11.91 -13.58
C ALA A 97 12.26 12.22 -14.46
N GLU A 98 12.96 11.19 -14.94
CA GLU A 98 14.18 11.36 -15.72
C GLU A 98 13.94 12.03 -17.08
N LYS A 99 12.86 11.66 -17.80
CA LYS A 99 12.52 12.34 -19.04
C LYS A 99 12.11 13.79 -18.82
N ALA A 100 11.43 14.09 -17.70
CA ALA A 100 11.02 15.44 -17.35
C ALA A 100 12.23 16.34 -17.05
N GLU A 101 13.29 15.84 -16.41
CA GLU A 101 14.55 16.57 -16.16
C GLU A 101 15.21 17.00 -17.47
N ARG A 102 15.13 16.19 -18.54
CA ARG A 102 15.64 16.55 -19.88
C ARG A 102 14.68 17.49 -20.65
N GLY A 103 13.47 17.75 -20.11
CA GLY A 103 12.47 18.62 -20.69
C GLY A 103 11.38 17.93 -21.51
N TYR A 104 11.35 16.60 -21.50
CA TYR A 104 10.32 15.80 -22.17
C TYR A 104 9.11 15.57 -21.26
N THR A 105 8.19 16.53 -21.20
CA THR A 105 7.02 16.48 -20.32
C THR A 105 5.73 15.98 -20.99
N LYS A 106 5.65 16.03 -22.31
CA LYS A 106 4.42 15.71 -23.08
C LYS A 106 4.60 14.60 -24.11
N ARG A 107 5.82 14.30 -24.48
CA ARG A 107 6.17 13.31 -25.49
C ARG A 107 7.29 12.44 -24.96
N GLU A 108 7.36 11.22 -25.45
CA GLU A 108 8.49 10.34 -25.18
C GLU A 108 9.70 10.76 -26.01
N PRO A 109 10.92 10.74 -25.45
CA PRO A 109 12.12 10.98 -26.25
C PRO A 109 12.22 10.03 -27.45
N SER A 110 11.77 8.79 -27.33
CA SER A 110 11.73 7.79 -28.40
C SER A 110 10.93 8.22 -29.63
N ASP A 111 9.94 9.12 -29.50
CA ASP A 111 9.18 9.66 -30.63
C ASP A 111 10.07 10.43 -31.63
N TYR A 112 11.26 10.82 -31.21
CA TYR A 112 12.22 11.59 -32.00
C TYR A 112 13.32 10.72 -32.64
N ALA A 113 13.20 9.40 -32.63
CA ALA A 113 14.21 8.49 -33.21
C ALA A 113 14.53 8.78 -34.67
N ASN A 114 13.55 9.27 -35.43
CA ASN A 114 13.71 9.65 -36.85
C ASN A 114 13.83 11.18 -37.03
N SER A 115 14.17 11.94 -36.00
CA SER A 115 14.35 13.39 -36.08
C SER A 115 15.52 13.75 -37.02
N GLY A 116 15.35 14.81 -37.78
CA GLY A 116 16.47 15.44 -38.51
C GLY A 116 17.40 16.27 -37.63
N VAL A 117 17.05 16.49 -36.37
CA VAL A 117 17.88 17.22 -35.39
C VAL A 117 18.74 16.20 -34.62
N PRO A 118 20.09 16.26 -34.74
CA PRO A 118 20.99 15.27 -34.16
C PRO A 118 20.75 15.05 -32.68
N ARG A 119 20.66 16.10 -31.86
CA ARG A 119 20.39 16.03 -30.44
C ARG A 119 19.14 15.21 -30.11
N TYR A 120 18.01 15.48 -30.77
CA TYR A 120 16.78 14.74 -30.50
C TYR A 120 16.86 13.28 -30.89
N LYS A 121 17.61 12.98 -31.96
CA LYS A 121 17.86 11.60 -32.36
C LYS A 121 18.73 10.87 -31.35
N GLN A 122 19.75 11.55 -30.79
CA GLN A 122 20.61 10.99 -29.75
C GLN A 122 19.84 10.79 -28.46
N ASP A 123 19.08 11.79 -28.01
CA ASP A 123 18.21 11.67 -26.84
C ASP A 123 17.24 10.47 -26.97
N ALA A 124 16.71 10.21 -28.17
CA ALA A 124 15.85 9.03 -28.41
C ALA A 124 16.58 7.69 -28.27
N ALA A 125 17.83 7.64 -28.71
CA ALA A 125 18.67 6.44 -28.58
C ALA A 125 19.02 6.16 -27.10
N ASP A 126 19.50 7.20 -26.40
CA ASP A 126 19.85 7.11 -24.98
C ASP A 126 18.65 6.70 -24.12
N TRP A 127 17.49 7.31 -24.39
CA TRP A 127 16.24 6.97 -23.70
C TRP A 127 15.80 5.53 -23.92
N THR A 128 15.89 5.06 -25.17
CA THR A 128 15.49 3.68 -25.49
C THR A 128 16.36 2.67 -24.75
N ALA A 129 17.68 2.88 -24.80
CA ALA A 129 18.63 2.01 -24.09
C ALA A 129 18.41 2.02 -22.57
N HIS A 130 18.16 3.21 -22.02
CA HIS A 130 17.88 3.37 -20.59
C HIS A 130 16.56 2.69 -20.16
N ARG A 131 15.47 2.96 -20.88
CA ARG A 131 14.17 2.32 -20.62
C ARG A 131 14.28 0.80 -20.62
N ASP A 132 14.99 0.24 -21.62
CA ASP A 132 15.19 -1.20 -21.71
C ASP A 132 16.00 -1.73 -20.50
N ALA A 133 17.00 -0.99 -20.01
CA ALA A 133 17.75 -1.35 -18.81
C ALA A 133 16.86 -1.35 -17.55
N VAL A 134 15.99 -0.34 -17.38
CA VAL A 134 15.02 -0.26 -16.28
C VAL A 134 14.07 -1.45 -16.34
N MET A 135 13.51 -1.76 -17.51
CA MET A 135 12.58 -2.88 -17.69
C MET A 135 13.24 -4.23 -17.41
N LEU A 136 14.50 -4.43 -17.86
CA LEU A 136 15.26 -5.66 -17.59
C LEU A 136 15.55 -5.84 -16.09
N TYR A 137 15.89 -4.75 -15.40
CA TYR A 137 16.06 -4.79 -13.94
C TYR A 137 14.77 -5.23 -13.22
N GLY A 138 13.63 -4.61 -13.56
CA GLY A 138 12.33 -4.98 -13.00
C GLY A 138 11.97 -6.45 -13.27
N LEU A 139 12.19 -6.90 -14.51
CA LEU A 139 11.93 -8.29 -14.91
C LEU A 139 12.81 -9.29 -14.13
N ASP A 140 14.08 -8.99 -13.88
CA ASP A 140 14.95 -9.86 -13.06
C ASP A 140 14.42 -10.00 -11.64
N VAL A 141 14.01 -8.89 -11.02
CA VAL A 141 13.43 -8.90 -9.66
C VAL A 141 12.12 -9.69 -9.62
N LEU A 142 11.22 -9.51 -10.58
CA LEU A 142 9.96 -10.25 -10.64
C LEU A 142 10.18 -11.74 -10.90
N ASN A 143 11.17 -12.11 -11.71
CA ASN A 143 11.54 -13.50 -11.91
C ASN A 143 12.07 -14.15 -10.62
N LYS A 144 12.81 -13.41 -9.78
CA LYS A 144 13.22 -13.88 -8.44
C LYS A 144 11.99 -14.10 -7.55
N ALA A 145 11.06 -13.16 -7.52
CA ALA A 145 9.80 -13.30 -6.77
C ALA A 145 9.03 -14.56 -7.20
N ALA A 146 8.90 -14.79 -8.51
CA ALA A 146 8.20 -15.97 -9.06
C ALA A 146 8.85 -17.31 -8.67
N ARG A 147 10.18 -17.31 -8.41
CA ARG A 147 10.90 -18.49 -7.90
C ARG A 147 10.87 -18.60 -6.37
N GLY A 148 10.22 -17.68 -5.67
CA GLY A 148 10.20 -17.62 -4.21
C GLY A 148 11.54 -17.18 -3.58
N GLU A 149 12.39 -16.54 -4.36
CA GLU A 149 13.66 -15.96 -3.89
C GLU A 149 13.40 -14.61 -3.19
N PRO A 150 14.29 -14.18 -2.28
CA PRO A 150 14.20 -12.87 -1.67
C PRO A 150 14.21 -11.76 -2.74
N VAL A 151 13.32 -10.80 -2.59
CA VAL A 151 13.23 -9.60 -3.44
C VAL A 151 13.54 -8.35 -2.62
N PRO A 152 14.05 -7.29 -3.26
CA PRO A 152 14.32 -6.03 -2.56
C PRO A 152 13.03 -5.42 -2.01
N THR A 153 13.14 -4.64 -0.95
CA THR A 153 12.09 -3.72 -0.52
C THR A 153 11.84 -2.69 -1.61
N LEU A 154 10.70 -1.99 -1.56
CA LEU A 154 10.41 -0.94 -2.55
C LEU A 154 11.47 0.16 -2.56
N ALA A 155 11.99 0.52 -1.37
CA ALA A 155 13.06 1.52 -1.25
C ALA A 155 14.37 1.05 -1.90
N GLU A 156 14.77 -0.20 -1.65
CA GLU A 156 15.96 -0.81 -2.28
C GLU A 156 15.76 -0.97 -3.79
N PHE A 157 14.55 -1.35 -4.23
CA PHE A 157 14.20 -1.45 -5.64
C PHE A 157 14.37 -0.10 -6.35
N LYS A 158 13.77 0.97 -5.80
CA LYS A 158 13.90 2.34 -6.34
C LYS A 158 15.37 2.80 -6.36
N ALA A 159 16.13 2.50 -5.32
CA ALA A 159 17.55 2.84 -5.25
C ALA A 159 18.44 2.04 -6.22
N GLY A 160 17.98 0.85 -6.64
CA GLY A 160 18.69 0.01 -7.60
C GLY A 160 18.32 0.24 -9.06
N LEU A 161 17.33 1.10 -9.36
CA LEU A 161 16.96 1.43 -10.74
C LEU A 161 18.13 2.10 -11.47
N PRO A 162 18.42 1.70 -12.72
CA PRO A 162 19.41 2.38 -13.55
C PRO A 162 19.09 3.87 -13.66
N VAL A 163 20.10 4.71 -13.71
CA VAL A 163 20.00 6.16 -13.94
C VAL A 163 20.47 6.47 -15.37
N ILE A 164 19.71 7.33 -16.06
CA ILE A 164 20.05 7.70 -17.43
C ILE A 164 21.30 8.58 -17.50
N THR A 165 22.14 8.32 -18.49
CA THR A 165 23.25 9.21 -18.86
C THR A 165 22.99 9.72 -20.27
N TRP A 166 22.65 10.99 -20.37
CA TRP A 166 22.44 11.65 -21.66
C TRP A 166 23.77 11.95 -22.34
N THR A 167 23.89 11.61 -23.61
CA THR A 167 25.06 12.00 -24.38
C THR A 167 25.02 13.52 -24.64
N GLU A 168 26.08 14.20 -24.23
CA GLU A 168 26.26 15.63 -24.53
C GLU A 168 26.88 15.79 -25.92
N GLU A 169 26.43 16.79 -26.70
CA GLU A 169 27.02 17.15 -28.01
C GLU A 169 28.29 18.00 -27.83
#